data_8cedda401454bd126158d2d1a966da1b
#
_entry.id   8cedda401454bd126158d2d1a966da1b
#
_cell.length_a   1.000
_cell.length_b   1.000
_cell.length_c   1.000
_cell.angle_alpha   90.00
_cell.angle_beta   90.00
_cell.angle_gamma   90.00
#
_symmetry.space_group_name_H-M   'P 1'
#
loop_
_entity.id
_entity.type
_entity.pdbx_description
1 polymer ?
#
loop_
_entity_poly.entity_id
_entity_poly.type
_entity_poly.pdbx_seq_one_letter_code
_entity_poly.pdbx_strand_id
1 'polypeptide(L)'
;MKKIFIITATAVLALTGCVKDEMFKGPSKIEKVVFTPEAPTSNDAVAVVATVSGLQKVTTATLYYGNAAVPMTPDNSGNQFMATIPAMPDGTEISFNIKIVNEADFETVSDKFTYKVGDPATDWTKLKLNELYGAGADEEKFIELFNSSDFPIKLTGVTLSKDEENCWTGIDGEVVPAHGVFAIVGAKGTTTRGFSSGFSSKKSVLIELFDPKGNKIDQFQRGDKGDDGKWGVSLPDNKGSWSRIPDGSGKWMITTTITVGELNAKEGTEDTNVKQ
;
A
#
# COMPACT_ATOMS: atom_id res chain seq x y z
N MET A 1 112.40 -21.67 8.41
CA MET A 1 111.09 -21.91 9.06
C MET A 1 110.08 -21.10 8.29
N LYS A 2 109.35 -21.73 7.38
CA LYS A 2 108.26 -21.07 6.60
C LYS A 2 106.90 -21.43 7.26
N LYS A 3 106.17 -20.45 7.75
CA LYS A 3 104.83 -20.61 8.30
C LYS A 3 103.86 -20.56 7.14
N ILE A 4 103.11 -21.64 6.94
CA ILE A 4 101.97 -21.71 5.99
C ILE A 4 100.72 -21.28 6.73
N PHE A 5 100.09 -20.21 6.22
CA PHE A 5 98.76 -19.81 6.70
C PHE A 5 97.68 -20.47 5.82
N ILE A 6 96.86 -21.31 6.44
CA ILE A 6 95.69 -21.89 5.81
C ILE A 6 94.52 -20.94 6.03
N ILE A 7 94.04 -20.34 4.99
CA ILE A 7 92.76 -19.52 5.02
C ILE A 7 91.62 -20.47 4.73
N THR A 8 90.80 -20.72 5.76
CA THR A 8 89.60 -21.48 5.61
C THR A 8 88.48 -20.51 5.14
N ALA A 9 88.03 -20.63 3.94
CA ALA A 9 86.91 -19.88 3.40
C ALA A 9 85.60 -20.55 3.87
N THR A 10 84.92 -19.88 4.79
CA THR A 10 83.54 -20.31 5.24
C THR A 10 82.51 -19.76 4.25
N ALA A 11 81.99 -20.66 3.40
CA ALA A 11 80.87 -20.29 2.51
C ALA A 11 79.60 -20.16 3.32
N VAL A 12 79.11 -18.95 3.51
CA VAL A 12 77.74 -18.66 4.06
C VAL A 12 76.74 -18.89 2.96
N LEU A 13 76.04 -20.02 2.98
CA LEU A 13 74.86 -20.21 2.17
C LEU A 13 73.70 -19.29 2.75
N ALA A 14 73.44 -18.20 2.11
CA ALA A 14 72.24 -17.44 2.30
C ALA A 14 71.05 -18.26 1.76
N LEU A 15 70.32 -18.93 2.62
CA LEU A 15 69.01 -19.46 2.32
C LEU A 15 68.04 -18.30 2.19
N THR A 16 67.85 -17.78 0.98
CA THR A 16 66.71 -16.93 0.65
C THR A 16 65.45 -17.80 0.62
N GLY A 17 64.88 -18.06 1.78
CA GLY A 17 63.55 -18.61 1.87
C GLY A 17 62.59 -17.56 1.31
N CYS A 18 62.01 -17.81 0.13
CA CYS A 18 60.79 -17.13 -0.26
C CYS A 18 59.73 -17.53 0.74
N VAL A 19 59.56 -16.74 1.79
CA VAL A 19 58.34 -16.76 2.57
C VAL A 19 57.27 -16.24 1.65
N LYS A 20 56.44 -17.12 1.10
CA LYS A 20 55.16 -16.70 0.56
C LYS A 20 54.38 -16.18 1.76
N ASP A 21 54.29 -14.85 1.87
CA ASP A 21 53.32 -14.26 2.77
C ASP A 21 51.94 -14.81 2.39
N GLU A 22 51.46 -15.77 3.17
CA GLU A 22 50.06 -16.18 3.05
C GLU A 22 49.23 -14.97 3.46
N MET A 23 48.66 -14.30 2.43
CA MET A 23 47.72 -13.20 2.70
C MET A 23 46.67 -13.69 3.67
N PHE A 24 46.49 -12.97 4.75
CA PHE A 24 45.48 -13.25 5.76
C PHE A 24 44.11 -13.47 5.10
N LYS A 25 43.59 -14.69 5.21
CA LYS A 25 42.27 -15.05 4.74
C LYS A 25 41.33 -15.03 5.96
N GLY A 26 40.47 -14.06 6.01
CA GLY A 26 39.54 -13.91 7.12
C GLY A 26 38.17 -13.38 6.67
N PRO A 27 37.20 -13.29 7.57
CA PRO A 27 35.89 -12.79 7.24
C PRO A 27 35.93 -11.30 6.84
N SER A 28 35.16 -10.94 5.84
CA SER A 28 34.84 -9.55 5.54
C SER A 28 33.82 -9.02 6.55
N LYS A 29 33.76 -7.71 6.74
CA LYS A 29 32.87 -7.07 7.70
C LYS A 29 31.72 -6.37 7.01
N ILE A 30 30.55 -6.33 7.66
CA ILE A 30 29.45 -5.45 7.33
C ILE A 30 29.62 -4.22 8.24
N GLU A 31 30.05 -3.11 7.68
CA GLU A 31 30.38 -1.90 8.43
C GLU A 31 29.13 -1.08 8.75
N LYS A 32 28.15 -1.09 7.82
CA LYS A 32 26.92 -0.32 7.96
C LYS A 32 25.80 -0.95 7.15
N VAL A 33 24.61 -0.93 7.72
CA VAL A 33 23.36 -1.22 7.01
C VAL A 33 22.45 -0.01 7.13
N VAL A 34 21.91 0.44 6.00
CA VAL A 34 20.94 1.52 5.91
C VAL A 34 19.73 1.01 5.15
N PHE A 35 18.56 1.41 5.58
CA PHE A 35 17.33 1.16 4.82
C PHE A 35 16.50 2.43 4.72
N THR A 36 15.84 2.61 3.59
CA THR A 36 15.11 3.84 3.26
C THR A 36 13.83 3.49 2.50
N PRO A 37 12.67 4.06 2.94
CA PRO A 37 12.48 4.91 4.10
C PRO A 37 12.59 4.13 5.42
N GLU A 38 12.96 4.82 6.53
CA GLU A 38 13.02 4.21 7.88
C GLU A 38 11.63 3.97 8.49
N ALA A 39 10.64 4.75 8.06
CA ALA A 39 9.23 4.62 8.43
C ALA A 39 8.37 4.49 7.14
N PRO A 40 8.35 3.30 6.53
CA PRO A 40 7.61 3.09 5.30
C PRO A 40 6.10 3.03 5.52
N THR A 41 5.36 3.50 4.52
CA THR A 41 3.92 3.29 4.40
C THR A 41 3.62 2.04 3.56
N SER A 42 2.33 1.68 3.43
CA SER A 42 1.92 0.53 2.58
C SER A 42 2.23 0.72 1.09
N ASN A 43 2.58 1.93 0.66
CA ASN A 43 2.97 2.25 -0.72
C ASN A 43 4.49 2.23 -0.95
N ASP A 44 5.28 2.11 0.11
CA ASP A 44 6.73 2.25 0.00
C ASP A 44 7.42 0.88 -0.09
N ALA A 45 8.23 0.71 -1.14
CA ALA A 45 9.26 -0.31 -1.16
C ALA A 45 10.49 0.19 -0.38
N VAL A 46 11.12 -0.67 0.42
CA VAL A 46 12.27 -0.31 1.27
C VAL A 46 13.57 -0.74 0.61
N ALA A 47 14.38 0.23 0.21
CA ALA A 47 15.74 -0.04 -0.27
C ALA A 47 16.67 -0.34 0.92
N VAL A 48 17.40 -1.44 0.84
CA VAL A 48 18.39 -1.87 1.84
C VAL A 48 19.78 -1.82 1.22
N VAL A 49 20.71 -1.12 1.88
CA VAL A 49 22.11 -0.98 1.43
C VAL A 49 23.05 -1.45 2.55
N ALA A 50 23.93 -2.39 2.23
CA ALA A 50 25.01 -2.83 3.09
C ALA A 50 26.34 -2.29 2.59
N THR A 51 27.11 -1.63 3.44
CA THR A 51 28.50 -1.26 3.20
C THR A 51 29.40 -2.30 3.83
N VAL A 52 30.34 -2.83 3.04
CA VAL A 52 31.24 -3.91 3.45
C VAL A 52 32.70 -3.50 3.34
N SER A 53 33.55 -4.12 4.15
CA SER A 53 34.99 -3.97 4.08
C SER A 53 35.69 -5.32 4.35
N GLY A 54 36.96 -5.39 3.93
CA GLY A 54 37.79 -6.59 4.17
C GLY A 54 38.93 -6.66 3.18
N LEU A 55 39.91 -7.50 3.49
CA LEU A 55 41.02 -7.77 2.58
C LEU A 55 40.58 -8.71 1.43
N GLN A 56 39.58 -9.53 1.68
CA GLN A 56 38.98 -10.45 0.72
C GLN A 56 37.75 -9.83 0.11
N LYS A 57 37.61 -9.90 -1.21
CA LYS A 57 36.46 -9.37 -1.92
C LYS A 57 35.18 -10.13 -1.53
N VAL A 58 34.10 -9.42 -1.23
CA VAL A 58 32.79 -10.03 -1.07
C VAL A 58 32.26 -10.47 -2.43
N THR A 59 31.94 -11.74 -2.55
CA THR A 59 31.45 -12.37 -3.80
C THR A 59 29.93 -12.42 -3.86
N THR A 60 29.27 -12.60 -2.71
CA THR A 60 27.81 -12.64 -2.61
C THR A 60 27.33 -11.90 -1.37
N ALA A 61 26.19 -11.23 -1.50
CA ALA A 61 25.42 -10.71 -0.40
C ALA A 61 23.96 -11.10 -0.57
N THR A 62 23.30 -11.49 0.49
CA THR A 62 21.89 -11.93 0.48
C THR A 62 21.13 -11.27 1.62
N LEU A 63 20.01 -10.63 1.29
CA LEU A 63 19.06 -10.06 2.23
C LEU A 63 18.02 -11.14 2.60
N TYR A 64 17.83 -11.38 3.89
CA TYR A 64 16.84 -12.30 4.43
C TYR A 64 15.77 -11.55 5.18
N TYR A 65 14.50 -11.77 4.82
CA TYR A 65 13.33 -11.28 5.57
C TYR A 65 12.16 -12.27 5.42
N GLY A 66 11.44 -12.54 6.52
CA GLY A 66 10.44 -13.61 6.54
C GLY A 66 11.02 -14.93 6.04
N ASN A 67 10.43 -15.49 4.99
CA ASN A 67 10.94 -16.70 4.30
C ASN A 67 11.69 -16.37 3.01
N ALA A 68 11.91 -15.10 2.69
CA ALA A 68 12.58 -14.67 1.47
C ALA A 68 14.10 -14.60 1.66
N ALA A 69 14.84 -14.97 0.61
CA ALA A 69 16.27 -14.79 0.46
C ALA A 69 16.52 -14.08 -0.88
N VAL A 70 16.85 -12.78 -0.81
CA VAL A 70 16.99 -11.92 -1.98
C VAL A 70 18.45 -11.62 -2.24
N PRO A 71 19.00 -11.99 -3.40
CA PRO A 71 20.35 -11.60 -3.78
C PRO A 71 20.48 -10.08 -3.84
N MET A 72 21.55 -9.54 -3.27
CA MET A 72 21.86 -8.12 -3.31
C MET A 72 22.81 -7.82 -4.48
N THR A 73 22.57 -6.71 -5.17
CA THR A 73 23.38 -6.25 -6.30
C THR A 73 24.53 -5.39 -5.80
N PRO A 74 25.81 -5.68 -6.18
CA PRO A 74 26.92 -4.82 -5.82
C PRO A 74 26.90 -3.51 -6.63
N ASP A 75 27.41 -2.44 -6.02
CA ASP A 75 27.77 -1.22 -6.73
C ASP A 75 29.04 -1.39 -7.58
N ASN A 76 29.43 -0.37 -8.33
CA ASN A 76 30.62 -0.39 -9.19
C ASN A 76 31.93 -0.60 -8.41
N SER A 77 31.99 -0.24 -7.13
CA SER A 77 33.18 -0.42 -6.28
C SER A 77 33.26 -1.81 -5.66
N GLY A 78 32.13 -2.52 -5.59
CA GLY A 78 31.99 -3.79 -4.87
C GLY A 78 32.00 -3.65 -3.35
N ASN A 79 31.90 -2.41 -2.83
CA ASN A 79 31.91 -2.13 -1.40
C ASN A 79 30.49 -1.87 -0.84
N GLN A 80 29.49 -1.71 -1.73
CA GLN A 80 28.10 -1.60 -1.34
C GLN A 80 27.26 -2.65 -2.09
N PHE A 81 26.29 -3.21 -1.37
CA PHE A 81 25.32 -4.16 -1.91
C PHE A 81 23.93 -3.66 -1.63
N MET A 82 23.04 -3.73 -2.63
CA MET A 82 21.69 -3.21 -2.57
C MET A 82 20.66 -4.27 -2.90
N ALA A 83 19.54 -4.26 -2.15
CA ALA A 83 18.32 -5.00 -2.47
C ALA A 83 17.10 -4.20 -2.03
N THR A 84 15.92 -4.63 -2.46
CA THR A 84 14.66 -3.97 -2.13
C THR A 84 13.70 -4.97 -1.49
N ILE A 85 13.10 -4.58 -0.36
CA ILE A 85 11.93 -5.24 0.20
C ILE A 85 10.71 -4.57 -0.44
N PRO A 86 9.80 -5.30 -1.08
CA PRO A 86 8.62 -4.71 -1.72
C PRO A 86 7.71 -4.04 -0.69
N ALA A 87 6.82 -3.17 -1.15
CA ALA A 87 5.76 -2.58 -0.33
C ALA A 87 4.94 -3.67 0.38
N MET A 88 4.61 -3.44 1.64
CA MET A 88 3.91 -4.39 2.49
C MET A 88 2.65 -3.73 3.08
N PRO A 89 1.60 -4.49 3.43
CA PRO A 89 0.39 -3.94 4.02
C PRO A 89 0.64 -3.14 5.30
N ASP A 90 -0.20 -2.12 5.53
CA ASP A 90 -0.23 -1.35 6.78
C ASP A 90 -0.28 -2.27 8.02
N GLY A 91 0.51 -1.90 9.03
CA GLY A 91 0.64 -2.65 10.27
C GLY A 91 1.62 -3.83 10.22
N THR A 92 2.17 -4.18 9.03
CA THR A 92 3.15 -5.27 8.89
C THR A 92 4.45 -4.93 9.61
N GLU A 93 4.96 -5.84 10.42
CA GLU A 93 6.28 -5.76 11.05
C GLU A 93 7.28 -6.60 10.26
N ILE A 94 8.33 -5.98 9.76
CA ILE A 94 9.39 -6.63 8.99
C ILE A 94 10.65 -6.70 9.84
N SER A 95 11.25 -7.88 9.83
CA SER A 95 12.54 -8.14 10.45
C SER A 95 13.47 -8.75 9.41
N PHE A 96 14.67 -8.18 9.25
CA PHE A 96 15.62 -8.61 8.23
C PHE A 96 17.07 -8.62 8.74
N ASN A 97 17.93 -9.39 8.07
CA ASN A 97 19.37 -9.36 8.20
C ASN A 97 20.05 -9.61 6.86
N ILE A 98 21.36 -9.43 6.81
CA ILE A 98 22.16 -9.59 5.59
C ILE A 98 23.26 -10.62 5.88
N LYS A 99 23.46 -11.56 4.96
CA LYS A 99 24.60 -12.49 4.95
C LYS A 99 25.49 -12.16 3.75
N ILE A 100 26.77 -12.03 4.02
CA ILE A 100 27.80 -11.89 2.98
C ILE A 100 28.73 -13.08 2.98
N VAL A 101 29.29 -13.43 1.81
CA VAL A 101 30.34 -14.44 1.64
C VAL A 101 31.45 -13.80 0.83
N ASN A 102 32.70 -14.00 1.23
CA ASN A 102 33.86 -13.49 0.49
C ASN A 102 34.51 -14.56 -0.39
N GLU A 103 35.52 -14.20 -1.19
CA GLU A 103 36.24 -15.08 -2.09
C GLU A 103 37.05 -16.21 -1.44
N ALA A 104 37.18 -16.18 -0.10
CA ALA A 104 37.77 -17.21 0.71
C ALA A 104 36.74 -18.06 1.48
N ASP A 105 35.47 -17.97 1.09
CA ASP A 105 34.33 -18.70 1.61
C ASP A 105 34.00 -18.41 3.10
N PHE A 106 34.47 -17.27 3.64
CA PHE A 106 34.06 -16.84 4.96
C PHE A 106 32.69 -16.15 4.89
N GLU A 107 31.81 -16.55 5.81
CA GLU A 107 30.49 -15.96 5.98
C GLU A 107 30.48 -14.91 7.10
N THR A 108 29.74 -13.82 6.90
CA THR A 108 29.42 -12.84 7.94
C THR A 108 27.94 -12.48 7.87
N VAL A 109 27.29 -12.42 9.02
CA VAL A 109 25.86 -12.05 9.14
C VAL A 109 25.75 -10.76 9.94
N SER A 110 24.91 -9.84 9.48
CA SER A 110 24.62 -8.60 10.20
C SER A 110 23.76 -8.83 11.43
N ASP A 111 23.66 -7.83 12.28
CA ASP A 111 22.58 -7.71 13.25
C ASP A 111 21.21 -7.73 12.54
N LYS A 112 20.17 -7.96 13.34
CA LYS A 112 18.80 -7.98 12.90
C LYS A 112 18.23 -6.57 12.97
N PHE A 113 17.64 -6.11 11.88
CA PHE A 113 16.96 -4.82 11.75
C PHE A 113 15.46 -5.05 11.71
N THR A 114 14.68 -4.11 12.24
CA THR A 114 13.22 -4.17 12.24
C THR A 114 12.62 -2.82 11.89
N TYR A 115 11.50 -2.84 11.17
CA TYR A 115 10.64 -1.68 10.99
C TYR A 115 9.18 -2.12 10.94
N LYS A 116 8.27 -1.18 11.15
CA LYS A 116 6.84 -1.40 11.00
C LYS A 116 6.29 -0.49 9.90
N VAL A 117 5.50 -1.06 9.02
CA VAL A 117 4.75 -0.32 7.99
C VAL A 117 3.61 0.43 8.67
N GLY A 118 3.49 1.73 8.41
CA GLY A 118 2.49 2.59 9.05
C GLY A 118 1.91 3.61 8.09
N ASP A 119 0.64 3.42 7.69
CA ASP A 119 -0.07 4.40 6.90
C ASP A 119 -0.50 5.61 7.76
N PRO A 120 -0.62 6.81 7.17
CA PRO A 120 -1.11 7.96 7.89
C PRO A 120 -2.56 7.75 8.36
N ALA A 121 -2.98 8.53 9.36
CA ALA A 121 -4.37 8.53 9.80
C ALA A 121 -5.32 8.84 8.64
N THR A 122 -6.45 8.12 8.58
CA THR A 122 -7.43 8.28 7.50
C THR A 122 -7.96 9.72 7.43
N ASP A 123 -7.81 10.34 6.28
CA ASP A 123 -8.47 11.61 5.93
C ASP A 123 -9.86 11.30 5.36
N TRP A 124 -10.88 11.39 6.21
CA TRP A 124 -12.26 11.11 5.84
C TRP A 124 -12.83 12.07 4.79
N THR A 125 -12.22 13.24 4.57
CA THR A 125 -12.64 14.18 3.50
C THR A 125 -12.40 13.60 2.10
N LYS A 126 -11.57 12.58 1.99
CA LYS A 126 -11.23 11.89 0.75
C LYS A 126 -12.20 10.77 0.35
N LEU A 127 -13.07 10.34 1.28
CA LEU A 127 -14.11 9.36 1.01
C LEU A 127 -15.40 10.08 0.60
N LYS A 128 -15.97 9.72 -0.57
CA LYS A 128 -17.15 10.38 -1.14
C LYS A 128 -18.15 9.36 -1.66
N LEU A 129 -19.43 9.74 -1.65
CA LEU A 129 -20.46 9.10 -2.49
C LEU A 129 -20.11 9.37 -3.95
N ASN A 130 -20.14 8.36 -4.81
CA ASN A 130 -19.64 8.45 -6.20
C ASN A 130 -20.70 8.12 -7.25
N GLU A 131 -21.40 7.01 -7.10
CA GLU A 131 -22.47 6.60 -8.00
C GLU A 131 -23.65 6.01 -7.19
N LEU A 132 -24.88 6.33 -7.61
CA LEU A 132 -26.10 5.78 -7.02
C LEU A 132 -27.02 5.29 -8.13
N TYR A 133 -27.47 4.04 -8.04
CA TYR A 133 -28.41 3.44 -8.96
C TYR A 133 -29.66 2.95 -8.22
N GLY A 134 -30.80 3.55 -8.53
CA GLY A 134 -32.07 3.29 -7.84
C GLY A 134 -33.16 2.66 -8.72
N ALA A 135 -32.86 2.32 -9.98
CA ALA A 135 -33.76 1.60 -10.87
C ALA A 135 -33.54 0.06 -10.75
N GLY A 136 -34.44 -0.73 -11.33
CA GLY A 136 -34.33 -2.18 -11.28
C GLY A 136 -34.79 -2.83 -9.97
N ALA A 137 -34.44 -4.11 -9.79
CA ALA A 137 -34.71 -4.89 -8.59
C ALA A 137 -33.84 -4.42 -7.42
N ASP A 138 -34.18 -4.79 -6.18
CA ASP A 138 -33.45 -4.28 -5.01
C ASP A 138 -31.97 -4.72 -5.03
N GLU A 139 -31.65 -5.90 -5.50
CA GLU A 139 -30.29 -6.45 -5.65
C GLU A 139 -29.48 -5.84 -6.79
N GLU A 140 -30.13 -5.12 -7.70
CA GLU A 140 -29.46 -4.39 -8.80
C GLU A 140 -29.10 -2.96 -8.38
N LYS A 141 -29.75 -2.45 -7.31
CA LYS A 141 -29.48 -1.12 -6.79
C LYS A 141 -28.16 -1.08 -6.05
N PHE A 142 -27.47 0.06 -6.12
CA PHE A 142 -26.23 0.22 -5.37
C PHE A 142 -25.97 1.68 -4.99
N ILE A 143 -25.11 1.85 -4.01
CA ILE A 143 -24.46 3.09 -3.59
C ILE A 143 -22.97 2.83 -3.66
N GLU A 144 -22.24 3.62 -4.41
CA GLU A 144 -20.81 3.47 -4.56
C GLU A 144 -20.07 4.60 -3.86
N LEU A 145 -18.98 4.23 -3.21
CA LEU A 145 -18.03 5.12 -2.55
C LEU A 145 -16.77 5.23 -3.41
N PHE A 146 -16.16 6.41 -3.44
CA PHE A 146 -14.87 6.69 -4.06
C PHE A 146 -13.88 7.21 -3.03
N ASN A 147 -12.65 6.76 -3.11
CA ASN A 147 -11.52 7.21 -2.31
C ASN A 147 -10.53 7.99 -3.17
N SER A 148 -10.39 9.29 -2.93
CA SER A 148 -9.45 10.16 -3.65
C SER A 148 -8.06 10.27 -3.01
N SER A 149 -7.77 9.49 -1.95
CA SER A 149 -6.47 9.47 -1.29
C SER A 149 -5.51 8.46 -1.90
N ASP A 150 -4.23 8.60 -1.59
CA ASP A 150 -3.15 7.69 -2.01
C ASP A 150 -3.10 6.39 -1.16
N PHE A 151 -3.94 6.28 -0.13
CA PHE A 151 -3.99 5.13 0.79
C PHE A 151 -5.38 4.49 0.81
N PRO A 152 -5.47 3.17 1.01
CA PRO A 152 -6.75 2.50 1.14
C PRO A 152 -7.52 3.00 2.37
N ILE A 153 -8.84 3.17 2.28
CA ILE A 153 -9.70 3.56 3.39
C ILE A 153 -10.49 2.34 3.87
N LYS A 154 -10.24 1.93 5.13
CA LYS A 154 -10.99 0.86 5.80
C LYS A 154 -12.37 1.39 6.18
N LEU A 155 -13.42 0.63 5.84
CA LEU A 155 -14.81 1.05 6.06
C LEU A 155 -15.39 0.62 7.41
N THR A 156 -14.62 -0.02 8.26
CA THR A 156 -15.07 -0.47 9.60
C THR A 156 -15.66 0.69 10.39
N GLY A 157 -16.97 0.60 10.70
CA GLY A 157 -17.70 1.63 11.45
C GLY A 157 -18.17 2.85 10.64
N VAL A 158 -17.81 2.95 9.35
CA VAL A 158 -18.42 3.93 8.42
C VAL A 158 -19.90 3.59 8.27
N THR A 159 -20.78 4.60 8.26
CA THR A 159 -22.22 4.37 8.13
C THR A 159 -22.83 5.14 6.97
N LEU A 160 -23.84 4.55 6.34
CA LEU A 160 -24.76 5.22 5.43
C LEU A 160 -26.11 5.35 6.10
N SER A 161 -26.71 6.53 6.01
CA SER A 161 -28.13 6.73 6.27
C SER A 161 -28.89 6.94 4.97
N LYS A 162 -30.13 6.49 4.95
CA LYS A 162 -31.12 6.83 3.95
C LYS A 162 -32.34 7.44 4.62
N ASP A 163 -32.69 8.63 4.18
CA ASP A 163 -33.84 9.34 4.73
C ASP A 163 -33.75 9.51 6.27
N GLU A 164 -32.51 9.77 6.76
CA GLU A 164 -32.15 9.97 8.18
C GLU A 164 -32.11 8.67 9.02
N GLU A 165 -32.31 7.49 8.41
CA GLU A 165 -32.21 6.19 9.09
C GLU A 165 -30.98 5.42 8.63
N ASN A 166 -30.23 4.81 9.57
CA ASN A 166 -29.08 3.98 9.21
C ASN A 166 -29.54 2.81 8.33
N CYS A 167 -28.92 2.65 7.18
CA CYS A 167 -29.23 1.56 6.24
C CYS A 167 -28.05 0.63 5.95
N TRP A 168 -26.82 1.02 6.31
CA TRP A 168 -25.63 0.20 6.17
C TRP A 168 -24.55 0.66 7.14
N THR A 169 -23.75 -0.31 7.61
CA THR A 169 -22.54 -0.05 8.42
C THR A 169 -21.41 -0.93 7.91
N GLY A 170 -20.26 -0.32 7.65
CA GLY A 170 -19.03 -1.00 7.22
C GLY A 170 -18.48 -1.92 8.31
N ILE A 171 -17.96 -3.07 7.88
CA ILE A 171 -17.36 -4.09 8.75
C ILE A 171 -15.88 -4.28 8.45
N ASP A 172 -15.19 -5.03 9.29
CA ASP A 172 -13.79 -5.37 9.08
C ASP A 172 -13.59 -6.13 7.76
N GLY A 173 -12.50 -5.79 7.06
CA GLY A 173 -12.18 -6.32 5.74
C GLY A 173 -12.81 -5.58 4.55
N GLU A 174 -13.80 -4.68 4.76
CA GLU A 174 -14.31 -3.80 3.70
C GLU A 174 -13.39 -2.59 3.54
N VAL A 175 -12.89 -2.36 2.31
CA VAL A 175 -11.86 -1.35 2.02
C VAL A 175 -12.16 -0.69 0.68
N VAL A 176 -12.05 0.64 0.62
CA VAL A 176 -12.00 1.38 -0.65
C VAL A 176 -10.54 1.54 -1.05
N PRO A 177 -10.09 0.97 -2.18
CA PRO A 177 -8.71 1.12 -2.64
C PRO A 177 -8.33 2.60 -2.85
N ALA A 178 -7.03 2.91 -2.80
CA ALA A 178 -6.55 4.22 -3.21
C ALA A 178 -6.99 4.54 -4.64
N HIS A 179 -7.53 5.73 -4.87
CA HIS A 179 -8.07 6.18 -6.16
C HIS A 179 -9.10 5.21 -6.79
N GLY A 180 -9.75 4.41 -5.95
CA GLY A 180 -10.68 3.37 -6.37
C GLY A 180 -12.06 3.53 -5.76
N VAL A 181 -12.91 2.56 -6.06
CA VAL A 181 -14.32 2.54 -5.66
C VAL A 181 -14.67 1.31 -4.82
N PHE A 182 -15.78 1.40 -4.10
CA PHE A 182 -16.40 0.29 -3.37
C PHE A 182 -17.92 0.38 -3.50
N ALA A 183 -18.53 -0.61 -4.14
CA ALA A 183 -19.97 -0.65 -4.35
C ALA A 183 -20.69 -1.40 -3.22
N ILE A 184 -21.68 -0.76 -2.62
CA ILE A 184 -22.58 -1.32 -1.62
C ILE A 184 -23.90 -1.63 -2.33
N VAL A 185 -24.16 -2.90 -2.57
CA VAL A 185 -25.36 -3.34 -3.29
C VAL A 185 -26.58 -3.41 -2.36
N GLY A 186 -27.77 -3.37 -2.94
CA GLY A 186 -29.01 -3.54 -2.18
C GLY A 186 -29.15 -4.98 -1.64
N ALA A 187 -29.61 -5.10 -0.40
CA ALA A 187 -29.77 -6.37 0.29
C ALA A 187 -31.19 -6.59 0.85
N LYS A 188 -32.13 -5.74 0.48
CA LYS A 188 -33.50 -5.82 0.99
C LYS A 188 -34.14 -7.17 0.63
N GLY A 189 -34.58 -7.89 1.66
CA GLY A 189 -35.21 -9.20 1.49
C GLY A 189 -34.25 -10.33 1.11
N THR A 190 -32.93 -10.10 1.11
CA THR A 190 -31.88 -11.10 0.83
C THR A 190 -30.99 -11.33 2.05
N THR A 191 -30.13 -12.35 1.99
CA THR A 191 -29.05 -12.60 2.95
C THR A 191 -27.73 -11.96 2.55
N THR A 192 -27.70 -11.25 1.42
CA THR A 192 -26.51 -10.61 0.88
C THR A 192 -26.11 -9.41 1.72
N ARG A 193 -24.84 -9.24 1.96
CA ARG A 193 -24.28 -8.06 2.62
C ARG A 193 -24.49 -6.82 1.75
N GLY A 194 -25.19 -5.80 2.29
CA GLY A 194 -25.47 -4.56 1.57
C GLY A 194 -26.39 -3.64 2.36
N PHE A 195 -26.95 -2.60 1.72
CA PHE A 195 -27.84 -1.68 2.40
C PHE A 195 -29.26 -2.24 2.54
N SER A 196 -29.84 -2.10 3.73
CA SER A 196 -31.12 -2.72 4.12
C SER A 196 -32.37 -2.02 3.58
N SER A 197 -32.25 -0.75 3.18
CA SER A 197 -33.39 0.07 2.73
C SER A 197 -33.16 0.55 1.31
N GLY A 198 -33.81 -0.12 0.34
CA GLY A 198 -33.75 0.27 -1.06
C GLY A 198 -34.28 1.70 -1.29
N PHE A 199 -33.75 2.38 -2.29
CA PHE A 199 -34.25 3.68 -2.74
C PHE A 199 -34.78 3.58 -4.18
N SER A 200 -35.45 4.63 -4.66
CA SER A 200 -36.16 4.59 -5.94
C SER A 200 -35.72 5.72 -6.84
N SER A 201 -35.52 5.39 -8.13
CA SER A 201 -35.27 6.35 -9.20
C SER A 201 -36.41 7.37 -9.44
N LYS A 202 -37.58 7.15 -8.82
CA LYS A 202 -38.80 7.95 -9.03
C LYS A 202 -39.20 8.81 -7.83
N LYS A 203 -38.36 8.86 -6.80
CA LYS A 203 -38.74 9.48 -5.52
C LYS A 203 -37.64 10.38 -4.98
N SER A 204 -38.06 11.35 -4.13
CA SER A 204 -37.08 12.09 -3.34
C SER A 204 -36.38 11.18 -2.33
N VAL A 205 -35.12 11.47 -2.06
CA VAL A 205 -34.26 10.69 -1.16
C VAL A 205 -33.10 11.52 -0.64
N LEU A 206 -32.70 11.26 0.59
CA LEU A 206 -31.48 11.75 1.19
C LEU A 206 -30.58 10.54 1.54
N ILE A 207 -29.37 10.51 1.00
CA ILE A 207 -28.33 9.56 1.38
C ILE A 207 -27.20 10.33 2.02
N GLU A 208 -26.77 9.92 3.20
CA GLU A 208 -25.68 10.58 3.94
C GLU A 208 -24.63 9.56 4.32
N LEU A 209 -23.37 9.97 4.24
CA LEU A 209 -22.19 9.17 4.58
C LEU A 209 -21.54 9.76 5.83
N PHE A 210 -21.22 8.90 6.80
CA PHE A 210 -20.62 9.30 8.07
C PHE A 210 -19.36 8.51 8.36
N ASP A 211 -18.38 9.16 9.00
CA ASP A 211 -17.18 8.50 9.52
C ASP A 211 -17.51 7.62 10.74
N PRO A 212 -16.56 6.79 11.22
CA PRO A 212 -16.80 5.93 12.40
C PRO A 212 -17.09 6.69 13.71
N LYS A 213 -16.88 8.01 13.75
CA LYS A 213 -17.21 8.87 14.90
C LYS A 213 -18.59 9.52 14.78
N GLY A 214 -19.30 9.28 13.67
CA GLY A 214 -20.60 9.87 13.38
C GLY A 214 -20.55 11.28 12.79
N ASN A 215 -19.40 11.76 12.33
CA ASN A 215 -19.33 13.03 11.61
C ASN A 215 -19.76 12.80 10.16
N LYS A 216 -20.67 13.64 9.66
CA LYS A 216 -21.07 13.59 8.25
C LYS A 216 -19.93 14.04 7.35
N ILE A 217 -19.57 13.23 6.36
CA ILE A 217 -18.48 13.46 5.42
C ILE A 217 -18.96 13.74 3.99
N ASP A 218 -20.15 13.25 3.61
CA ASP A 218 -20.76 13.55 2.31
C ASP A 218 -22.26 13.30 2.30
N GLN A 219 -22.96 13.80 1.26
CA GLN A 219 -24.37 13.53 1.05
C GLN A 219 -24.76 13.56 -0.42
N PHE A 220 -25.83 12.84 -0.74
CA PHE A 220 -26.59 12.95 -1.98
C PHE A 220 -28.04 13.26 -1.62
N GLN A 221 -28.60 14.33 -2.18
CA GLN A 221 -30.00 14.66 -2.00
C GLN A 221 -30.68 14.88 -3.34
N ARG A 222 -31.78 14.16 -3.54
CA ARG A 222 -32.67 14.36 -4.69
C ARG A 222 -34.05 14.75 -4.22
N GLY A 223 -34.55 15.90 -4.66
CA GLY A 223 -35.79 16.48 -4.19
C GLY A 223 -35.77 16.88 -2.71
N ASP A 224 -36.96 17.14 -2.18
CA ASP A 224 -37.18 17.55 -0.80
C ASP A 224 -38.23 16.65 -0.13
N LYS A 225 -38.39 16.78 1.18
CA LYS A 225 -39.46 16.16 1.90
C LYS A 225 -40.81 16.76 1.45
N GLY A 226 -41.86 15.98 1.52
CA GLY A 226 -43.21 16.43 1.30
C GLY A 226 -43.72 17.33 2.43
N ASP A 227 -44.91 17.87 2.26
CA ASP A 227 -45.60 18.73 3.27
C ASP A 227 -45.83 17.96 4.59
N ASP A 228 -45.86 16.64 4.54
CA ASP A 228 -45.96 15.76 5.71
C ASP A 228 -44.59 15.53 6.41
N GLY A 229 -43.56 16.20 5.96
CA GLY A 229 -42.18 16.08 6.49
C GLY A 229 -41.47 14.80 6.13
N LYS A 230 -41.96 13.99 5.17
CA LYS A 230 -41.41 12.70 4.83
C LYS A 230 -40.72 12.74 3.46
N TRP A 231 -39.67 11.91 3.32
CA TRP A 231 -39.06 11.57 2.05
C TRP A 231 -39.97 10.66 1.22
N GLY A 232 -39.66 10.49 -0.07
CA GLY A 232 -40.40 9.59 -0.96
C GLY A 232 -41.43 10.31 -1.83
N VAL A 233 -41.35 11.65 -1.96
CA VAL A 233 -42.14 12.46 -2.90
C VAL A 233 -41.90 11.99 -4.32
N SER A 234 -42.94 11.85 -5.13
CA SER A 234 -42.83 11.42 -6.54
C SER A 234 -42.07 12.44 -7.36
N LEU A 235 -41.10 11.97 -8.14
CA LEU A 235 -40.23 12.75 -9.04
C LEU A 235 -40.18 12.03 -10.41
N PRO A 236 -39.73 12.73 -11.47
CA PRO A 236 -39.48 12.10 -12.76
C PRO A 236 -38.55 10.89 -12.64
N ASP A 237 -38.84 9.83 -13.37
CA ASP A 237 -38.07 8.59 -13.31
C ASP A 237 -36.69 8.77 -13.96
N ASN A 238 -35.62 8.51 -13.22
CA ASN A 238 -34.28 8.37 -13.75
C ASN A 238 -33.99 6.89 -14.09
N LYS A 239 -33.74 6.60 -15.34
CA LYS A 239 -33.41 5.23 -15.80
C LYS A 239 -31.93 4.89 -15.73
N GLY A 240 -31.08 5.88 -15.57
CA GLY A 240 -29.64 5.73 -15.36
C GLY A 240 -29.26 5.79 -13.88
N SER A 241 -27.99 5.93 -13.64
CA SER A 241 -27.44 6.24 -12.32
C SER A 241 -27.24 7.75 -12.13
N TRP A 242 -27.06 8.16 -10.87
CA TRP A 242 -26.52 9.49 -10.53
C TRP A 242 -25.04 9.28 -10.20
N SER A 243 -24.17 9.87 -11.04
CA SER A 243 -22.73 9.71 -10.94
C SER A 243 -22.04 11.06 -10.72
N ARG A 244 -21.03 11.13 -9.86
CA ARG A 244 -20.17 12.31 -9.79
C ARG A 244 -19.23 12.34 -10.98
N ILE A 245 -19.21 13.42 -11.72
CA ILE A 245 -18.33 13.61 -12.88
C ILE A 245 -17.54 14.92 -12.73
N PRO A 246 -16.22 14.86 -12.52
CA PRO A 246 -15.39 13.66 -12.30
C PRO A 246 -15.63 12.98 -10.93
N ASP A 247 -15.14 11.74 -10.79
CA ASP A 247 -15.25 10.92 -9.58
C ASP A 247 -14.92 11.69 -8.30
N GLY A 248 -15.72 11.48 -7.29
CA GLY A 248 -15.57 11.99 -5.92
C GLY A 248 -15.65 13.51 -5.75
N SER A 249 -15.50 14.30 -6.81
CA SER A 249 -15.41 15.77 -6.73
C SER A 249 -16.37 16.52 -7.65
N GLY A 250 -16.90 15.86 -8.67
CA GLY A 250 -17.74 16.48 -9.68
C GLY A 250 -19.17 16.73 -9.22
N LYS A 251 -19.91 17.36 -10.13
CA LYS A 251 -21.37 17.47 -9.99
C LYS A 251 -22.03 16.11 -10.16
N TRP A 252 -23.20 15.96 -9.56
CA TRP A 252 -24.07 14.83 -9.80
C TRP A 252 -24.74 14.93 -11.17
N MET A 253 -24.50 13.93 -12.01
CA MET A 253 -25.02 13.84 -13.36
C MET A 253 -25.80 12.54 -13.53
N ILE A 254 -26.82 12.52 -14.37
CA ILE A 254 -27.47 11.30 -14.83
C ILE A 254 -26.59 10.69 -15.93
N THR A 255 -26.19 9.43 -15.79
CA THR A 255 -25.52 8.65 -16.83
C THR A 255 -26.36 7.45 -17.22
N THR A 256 -26.35 7.07 -18.49
CA THR A 256 -26.98 5.82 -18.99
C THR A 256 -26.02 4.64 -18.92
N THR A 257 -24.72 4.90 -18.77
CA THR A 257 -23.69 3.88 -18.51
C THR A 257 -23.57 3.73 -17.01
N ILE A 258 -23.95 2.58 -16.51
CA ILE A 258 -23.90 2.22 -15.08
C ILE A 258 -22.57 1.50 -14.85
N THR A 259 -21.78 1.98 -13.89
CA THR A 259 -20.35 1.63 -13.75
C THR A 259 -20.02 0.97 -12.39
N VAL A 260 -20.94 0.14 -11.89
CA VAL A 260 -20.81 -0.50 -10.57
C VAL A 260 -19.44 -1.19 -10.38
N GLY A 261 -18.68 -0.75 -9.39
CA GLY A 261 -17.34 -1.27 -9.10
C GLY A 261 -16.22 -0.71 -9.99
N GLU A 262 -16.52 0.28 -10.83
CA GLU A 262 -15.57 0.93 -11.74
C GLU A 262 -15.72 2.45 -11.66
N LEU A 263 -14.74 3.21 -12.16
CA LEU A 263 -14.83 4.67 -12.23
C LEU A 263 -15.95 5.11 -13.18
N ASN A 264 -16.60 6.23 -12.85
CA ASN A 264 -17.75 6.75 -13.55
C ASN A 264 -17.49 7.06 -15.04
N ALA A 265 -18.56 7.00 -15.84
CA ALA A 265 -18.57 7.55 -17.19
C ALA A 265 -18.20 9.04 -17.17
N LYS A 266 -17.57 9.52 -18.25
CA LYS A 266 -17.06 10.89 -18.32
C LYS A 266 -18.11 11.92 -18.72
N GLU A 267 -19.28 11.48 -19.15
CA GLU A 267 -20.35 12.33 -19.68
C GLU A 267 -21.69 11.97 -19.02
N GLY A 268 -22.51 12.97 -18.79
CA GLY A 268 -23.85 12.84 -18.25
C GLY A 268 -24.69 14.09 -18.46
N THR A 269 -25.94 14.04 -18.03
CA THR A 269 -26.89 15.17 -18.09
C THR A 269 -27.28 15.59 -16.66
N GLU A 270 -27.54 16.87 -16.43
CA GLU A 270 -27.96 17.35 -15.10
C GLU A 270 -29.35 16.81 -14.73
N ASP A 271 -29.54 16.40 -13.48
CA ASP A 271 -30.86 16.23 -12.87
C ASP A 271 -31.17 17.48 -12.03
N THR A 272 -32.10 18.30 -12.49
CA THR A 272 -32.49 19.54 -11.80
C THR A 272 -33.11 19.30 -10.41
N ASN A 273 -33.45 18.07 -10.09
CA ASN A 273 -33.97 17.68 -8.76
C ASN A 273 -32.84 17.33 -7.78
N VAL A 274 -31.60 17.16 -8.25
CA VAL A 274 -30.46 16.85 -7.40
C VAL A 274 -29.84 18.13 -6.85
N LYS A 275 -29.63 18.19 -5.55
CA LYS A 275 -28.88 19.27 -4.89
C LYS A 275 -27.37 19.05 -5.17
N GLN A 276 -26.71 20.04 -5.74
CA GLN A 276 -25.28 19.97 -6.09
C GLN A 276 -24.38 20.36 -4.92
#